data_971a78b1bd7c88cf005a801f7d187dcd
#
_entry.id   971a78b1bd7c88cf005a801f7d187dcd
#
_cell.length_a   1.000
_cell.length_b   1.000
_cell.length_c   1.000
_cell.angle_alpha   90.00
_cell.angle_beta   90.00
_cell.angle_gamma   90.00
#
_symmetry.space_group_name_H-M   'P 1'
#
loop_
_entity.id
_entity.type
_entity.pdbx_description
1 polymer ?
#
loop_
_entity_poly.entity_id
_entity_poly.type
_entity_poly.pdbx_seq_one_letter_code
_entity_poly.pdbx_strand_id
1 'polypeptide(L)'
;LEWTDGAFPNLNTLEIVKNRFTYINSAGVRVTDPIELEKMNANAEIWTPVRVQRWWLHSWAIEDGSYLRFNNITLGYTLPKNVLDKLKIANFRIFGTVNNLATISNYSGYDPDVTARRSDPLTPGVDFAAYPRARTWLFGVNVTF
;
A
#
# COMPACT_ATOMS: atom_id res chain seq x y z
N LEU A 1 6.68 -11.20 0.77
CA LEU A 1 7.80 -12.15 0.61
C LEU A 1 7.67 -13.36 1.51
N GLU A 2 7.30 -13.19 2.78
CA GLU A 2 7.10 -14.30 3.73
C GLU A 2 6.02 -15.30 3.27
N TRP A 3 5.05 -14.85 2.48
CA TRP A 3 3.95 -15.66 1.98
C TRP A 3 4.30 -16.52 0.76
N THR A 4 5.50 -16.35 0.21
CA THR A 4 5.97 -17.08 -0.97
C THR A 4 7.11 -18.06 -0.64
N ASP A 5 7.75 -17.94 0.52
CA ASP A 5 8.98 -18.68 0.83
C ASP A 5 8.76 -20.08 1.44
N GLY A 6 7.51 -20.43 1.77
CA GLY A 6 7.21 -21.73 2.38
C GLY A 6 7.81 -21.92 3.79
N ALA A 7 8.25 -20.84 4.44
CA ALA A 7 8.85 -20.92 5.78
C ALA A 7 7.86 -21.42 6.85
N PHE A 8 6.56 -21.28 6.57
CA PHE A 8 5.47 -21.67 7.47
C PHE A 8 4.58 -22.71 6.78
N PRO A 9 4.82 -24.00 6.95
CA PRO A 9 4.12 -25.08 6.22
C PRO A 9 2.62 -25.13 6.52
N ASN A 10 2.16 -24.50 7.58
CA ASN A 10 0.77 -24.49 8.02
C ASN A 10 -0.02 -23.23 7.57
N LEU A 11 0.59 -22.34 6.81
CA LEU A 11 -0.07 -21.14 6.31
C LEU A 11 -0.39 -21.27 4.82
N ASN A 12 -1.47 -20.62 4.40
CA ASN A 12 -1.76 -20.47 3.00
C ASN A 12 -0.74 -19.56 2.33
N THR A 13 -0.35 -19.92 1.12
CA THR A 13 0.53 -19.12 0.27
C THR A 13 -0.29 -18.31 -0.74
N LEU A 14 0.33 -17.30 -1.35
CA LEU A 14 -0.27 -16.55 -2.44
C LEU A 14 -0.48 -17.45 -3.66
N GLU A 15 -1.49 -17.16 -4.48
CA GLU A 15 -1.80 -17.94 -5.67
C GLU A 15 -0.66 -18.00 -6.69
N ILE A 16 0.13 -16.96 -6.80
CA ILE A 16 1.31 -16.87 -7.66
C ILE A 16 2.32 -18.00 -7.40
N VAL A 17 2.31 -18.60 -6.20
CA VAL A 17 3.19 -19.75 -5.86
C VAL A 17 2.89 -20.98 -6.73
N LYS A 18 1.72 -21.06 -7.37
CA LYS A 18 1.43 -22.11 -8.34
C LYS A 18 2.34 -22.03 -9.57
N ASN A 19 2.74 -20.80 -9.94
CA ASN A 19 3.61 -20.51 -11.08
C ASN A 19 5.09 -20.38 -10.67
N ARG A 20 5.49 -21.14 -9.65
CA ARG A 20 6.86 -21.14 -9.16
C ARG A 20 7.76 -22.00 -10.03
N PHE A 21 9.04 -21.63 -10.09
CA PHE A 21 10.09 -22.53 -10.59
C PHE A 21 10.15 -23.79 -9.73
N THR A 22 10.22 -24.95 -10.35
CA THR A 22 10.29 -26.24 -9.65
C THR A 22 11.34 -27.15 -10.25
N TYR A 23 12.01 -27.91 -9.38
CA TYR A 23 12.93 -28.98 -9.78
C TYR A 23 12.25 -30.36 -9.83
N ILE A 24 10.96 -30.42 -9.52
CA ILE A 24 10.21 -31.69 -9.44
C ILE A 24 9.18 -31.69 -10.58
N ASN A 25 9.21 -32.73 -11.39
CA ASN A 25 8.27 -32.92 -12.49
C ASN A 25 6.88 -33.42 -11.99
N SER A 26 5.95 -33.54 -12.90
CA SER A 26 4.59 -34.04 -12.59
C SER A 26 4.53 -35.46 -12.02
N ALA A 27 5.59 -36.26 -12.24
CA ALA A 27 5.72 -37.60 -11.68
C ALA A 27 6.38 -37.60 -10.27
N GLY A 28 6.69 -36.43 -9.71
CA GLY A 28 7.33 -36.31 -8.41
C GLY A 28 8.85 -36.58 -8.42
N VAL A 29 9.46 -36.65 -9.60
CA VAL A 29 10.90 -36.95 -9.76
C VAL A 29 11.68 -35.63 -9.89
N ARG A 30 12.83 -35.56 -9.22
CA ARG A 30 13.72 -34.39 -9.32
C ARG A 30 14.44 -34.40 -10.67
N VAL A 31 14.30 -33.31 -11.41
CA VAL A 31 14.96 -33.06 -12.69
C VAL A 31 16.25 -32.31 -12.43
N THR A 32 17.35 -32.70 -13.10
CA THR A 32 18.66 -32.06 -12.99
C THR A 32 19.18 -31.61 -14.35
N ASP A 33 18.58 -32.07 -15.45
CA ASP A 33 18.95 -31.67 -16.80
C ASP A 33 18.49 -30.20 -17.03
N PRO A 34 19.42 -29.28 -17.40
CA PRO A 34 19.08 -27.87 -17.62
C PRO A 34 18.05 -27.63 -18.73
N ILE A 35 18.09 -28.41 -19.81
CA ILE A 35 17.17 -28.27 -20.94
C ILE A 35 15.76 -28.67 -20.56
N GLU A 36 15.63 -29.75 -19.79
CA GLU A 36 14.34 -30.21 -19.27
C GLU A 36 13.80 -29.21 -18.23
N LEU A 37 14.64 -28.70 -17.35
CA LEU A 37 14.27 -27.65 -16.36
C LEU A 37 13.76 -26.40 -17.04
N GLU A 38 14.43 -25.92 -18.09
CA GLU A 38 13.99 -24.76 -18.84
C GLU A 38 12.59 -24.97 -19.44
N LYS A 39 12.38 -26.08 -20.11
CA LYS A 39 11.07 -26.43 -20.71
C LYS A 39 9.96 -26.52 -19.65
N MET A 40 10.24 -27.17 -18.55
CA MET A 40 9.29 -27.38 -17.46
C MET A 40 8.89 -26.06 -16.76
N ASN A 41 9.81 -25.10 -16.70
CA ASN A 41 9.63 -23.83 -16.01
C ASN A 41 9.46 -22.63 -16.96
N ALA A 42 9.14 -22.85 -18.23
CA ALA A 42 8.99 -21.78 -19.22
C ALA A 42 7.96 -20.70 -18.81
N ASN A 43 6.96 -21.05 -18.01
CA ASN A 43 5.93 -20.13 -17.51
C ASN A 43 6.11 -19.79 -16.02
N ALA A 44 7.28 -20.07 -15.43
CA ALA A 44 7.51 -19.72 -14.04
C ALA A 44 7.68 -18.21 -13.88
N GLU A 45 6.91 -17.62 -12.98
CA GLU A 45 6.91 -16.19 -12.67
C GLU A 45 7.73 -15.86 -11.43
N ILE A 46 7.87 -16.82 -10.53
CA ILE A 46 8.65 -16.69 -9.30
C ILE A 46 9.61 -17.85 -9.11
N TRP A 47 10.61 -17.62 -8.28
CA TRP A 47 11.60 -18.64 -7.90
C TRP A 47 10.97 -19.78 -7.09
N THR A 48 11.75 -20.85 -6.91
CA THR A 48 11.41 -21.92 -5.97
C THR A 48 11.28 -21.34 -4.55
N PRO A 49 10.17 -21.54 -3.83
CA PRO A 49 10.01 -21.07 -2.45
C PRO A 49 10.84 -21.94 -1.49
N VAL A 50 12.14 -21.75 -1.53
CA VAL A 50 13.08 -22.32 -0.57
C VAL A 50 13.55 -21.16 0.28
N ARG A 51 13.31 -21.20 1.58
CA ARG A 51 13.74 -20.23 2.60
C ARG A 51 14.60 -19.07 2.06
N VAL A 52 13.97 -18.13 1.34
CA VAL A 52 14.64 -16.90 0.89
C VAL A 52 14.90 -16.09 2.15
N GLN A 53 16.17 -15.86 2.44
CA GLN A 53 16.51 -15.05 3.59
C GLN A 53 16.02 -13.61 3.34
N ARG A 54 15.38 -12.98 4.33
CA ARG A 54 14.72 -11.67 4.21
C ARG A 54 15.61 -10.54 3.67
N TRP A 55 16.91 -10.69 3.77
CA TRP A 55 17.88 -9.70 3.27
C TRP A 55 18.30 -9.90 1.82
N TRP A 56 17.78 -10.91 1.15
CA TRP A 56 18.04 -11.06 -0.28
C TRP A 56 17.18 -10.06 -1.07
N LEU A 57 17.82 -9.00 -1.54
CA LEU A 57 17.19 -8.02 -2.41
C LEU A 57 17.11 -8.62 -3.83
N HIS A 58 15.91 -8.60 -4.37
CA HIS A 58 15.63 -8.99 -5.76
C HIS A 58 14.58 -8.04 -6.35
N SER A 59 14.53 -7.98 -7.67
CA SER A 59 13.68 -7.03 -8.40
C SER A 59 12.18 -7.12 -8.05
N TRP A 60 11.69 -8.28 -7.71
CA TRP A 60 10.29 -8.49 -7.32
C TRP A 60 9.90 -7.79 -5.99
N ALA A 61 10.89 -7.48 -5.16
CA ALA A 61 10.67 -6.73 -3.93
C ALA A 61 10.71 -5.20 -4.13
N ILE A 62 10.99 -4.76 -5.37
CA ILE A 62 11.07 -3.34 -5.71
C ILE A 62 9.80 -2.97 -6.47
N GLU A 63 9.02 -2.07 -5.88
CA GLU A 63 7.79 -1.56 -6.47
C GLU A 63 7.87 -0.06 -6.73
N ASP A 64 7.05 0.42 -7.66
CA ASP A 64 6.88 1.85 -7.87
C ASP A 64 6.06 2.44 -6.72
N GLY A 65 6.71 3.23 -5.88
CA GLY A 65 6.10 3.96 -4.76
C GLY A 65 5.52 5.32 -5.15
N SER A 66 5.38 5.63 -6.44
CA SER A 66 4.80 6.90 -6.88
C SER A 66 3.32 6.98 -6.51
N TYR A 67 2.87 8.13 -6.00
CA TYR A 67 1.48 8.33 -5.64
C TYR A 67 1.03 9.78 -5.75
N LEU A 68 -0.27 9.96 -5.91
CA LEU A 68 -0.97 11.24 -5.77
C LEU A 68 -1.94 11.15 -4.61
N ARG A 69 -1.80 12.04 -3.62
CA ARG A 69 -2.64 12.06 -2.43
C ARG A 69 -3.37 13.39 -2.27
N PHE A 70 -4.67 13.31 -2.09
CA PHE A 70 -5.51 14.42 -1.68
C PHE A 70 -5.54 14.47 -0.14
N ASN A 71 -4.57 15.22 0.42
CA ASN A 71 -4.36 15.24 1.86
C ASN A 71 -5.46 15.99 2.61
N ASN A 72 -5.87 17.15 2.10
CA ASN A 72 -6.84 17.99 2.77
C ASN A 72 -7.68 18.74 1.76
N ILE A 73 -8.99 18.63 1.89
CA ILE A 73 -9.96 19.42 1.13
C ILE A 73 -10.90 20.07 2.12
N THR A 74 -10.97 21.40 2.08
CA THR A 74 -11.88 22.18 2.91
C THR A 74 -12.83 22.96 2.03
N LEU A 75 -14.13 22.80 2.26
CA LEU A 75 -15.19 23.61 1.70
C LEU A 75 -15.79 24.45 2.82
N GLY A 76 -15.93 25.75 2.59
CA GLY A 76 -16.50 26.65 3.56
C GLY A 76 -17.46 27.63 2.89
N TYR A 77 -18.57 27.92 3.55
CA TYR A 77 -19.54 28.91 3.11
C TYR A 77 -19.77 29.93 4.22
N THR A 78 -19.63 31.21 3.90
CA THR A 78 -19.90 32.31 4.79
C THR A 78 -21.22 32.96 4.35
N LEU A 79 -22.13 33.12 5.28
CA LEU A 79 -23.42 33.77 4.99
C LEU A 79 -23.25 35.23 4.55
N PRO A 80 -23.99 35.69 3.56
CA PRO A 80 -23.95 37.09 3.10
C PRO A 80 -24.51 38.05 4.15
N LYS A 81 -23.97 39.27 4.15
CA LYS A 81 -24.34 40.31 5.13
C LYS A 81 -25.83 40.55 5.24
N ASN A 82 -26.56 40.54 4.13
CA ASN A 82 -28.02 40.77 4.12
C ASN A 82 -28.82 39.78 5.00
N VAL A 83 -28.28 38.60 5.21
CA VAL A 83 -28.85 37.55 6.09
C VAL A 83 -28.36 37.76 7.52
N LEU A 84 -27.07 38.07 7.68
CA LEU A 84 -26.43 38.27 8.99
C LEU A 84 -27.04 39.46 9.75
N ASP A 85 -27.30 40.58 9.05
CA ASP A 85 -27.90 41.80 9.63
C ASP A 85 -29.29 41.52 10.22
N LYS A 86 -30.08 40.67 9.57
CA LYS A 86 -31.41 40.26 10.09
C LYS A 86 -31.29 39.41 11.35
N LEU A 87 -30.22 38.66 11.48
CA LEU A 87 -29.98 37.76 12.61
C LEU A 87 -29.17 38.43 13.75
N LYS A 88 -28.72 39.69 13.53
CA LYS A 88 -27.84 40.44 14.46
C LYS A 88 -26.54 39.66 14.78
N ILE A 89 -25.99 39.00 13.80
CA ILE A 89 -24.74 38.21 13.89
C ILE A 89 -23.70 38.90 13.03
N ALA A 90 -22.49 39.11 13.54
CA ALA A 90 -21.41 39.75 12.81
C ALA A 90 -20.80 38.85 11.72
N ASN A 91 -20.69 37.56 11.99
CA ASN A 91 -20.19 36.58 11.03
C ASN A 91 -20.77 35.20 11.32
N PHE A 92 -21.09 34.45 10.25
CA PHE A 92 -21.49 33.06 10.33
C PHE A 92 -20.87 32.28 9.17
N ARG A 93 -20.02 31.29 9.50
CA ARG A 93 -19.38 30.43 8.52
C ARG A 93 -19.55 28.98 8.90
N ILE A 94 -20.00 28.16 7.93
CA ILE A 94 -19.98 26.69 8.02
C ILE A 94 -18.84 26.18 7.18
N PHE A 95 -18.15 25.14 7.64
CA PHE A 95 -17.11 24.48 6.86
C PHE A 95 -17.12 22.99 7.09
N GLY A 96 -16.67 22.27 6.07
CA GLY A 96 -16.38 20.85 6.13
C GLY A 96 -14.99 20.58 5.59
N THR A 97 -14.23 19.80 6.28
CA THR A 97 -12.87 19.38 5.91
C THR A 97 -12.79 17.87 5.85
N VAL A 98 -12.15 17.37 4.82
CA VAL A 98 -11.80 15.95 4.70
C VAL A 98 -10.30 15.82 4.66
N ASN A 99 -9.74 15.05 5.58
CA ASN A 99 -8.33 14.69 5.59
C ASN A 99 -8.14 13.29 4.99
N ASN A 100 -7.07 13.11 4.22
CA ASN A 100 -6.76 11.87 3.52
C ASN A 100 -7.92 11.35 2.67
N LEU A 101 -8.48 12.21 1.80
CA LEU A 101 -9.65 11.88 1.00
C LEU A 101 -9.41 10.67 0.09
N ALA A 102 -8.30 10.68 -0.65
CA ALA A 102 -7.94 9.61 -1.56
C ALA A 102 -6.43 9.57 -1.81
N THR A 103 -5.92 8.38 -2.08
CA THR A 103 -4.57 8.16 -2.59
C THR A 103 -4.69 7.32 -3.86
N ILE A 104 -4.05 7.76 -4.93
CA ILE A 104 -3.96 7.06 -6.22
C ILE A 104 -2.54 6.58 -6.36
N SER A 105 -2.33 5.27 -6.48
CA SER A 105 -1.02 4.63 -6.60
C SER A 105 -1.17 3.25 -7.24
N ASN A 106 -0.10 2.77 -7.86
CA ASN A 106 0.05 1.39 -8.33
C ASN A 106 0.75 0.49 -7.30
N TYR A 107 1.09 1.04 -6.14
CA TYR A 107 1.73 0.31 -5.06
C TYR A 107 0.81 -0.77 -4.48
N SER A 108 1.33 -1.98 -4.29
CA SER A 108 0.54 -3.13 -3.82
C SER A 108 0.31 -3.16 -2.30
N GLY A 109 1.09 -2.40 -1.54
CA GLY A 109 0.99 -2.31 -0.07
C GLY A 109 -0.14 -1.40 0.41
N TYR A 110 -0.24 -1.23 1.73
CA TYR A 110 -1.33 -0.46 2.36
C TYR A 110 -1.23 1.05 2.12
N ASP A 111 -0.03 1.61 2.18
CA ASP A 111 0.21 3.04 1.99
C ASP A 111 1.53 3.24 1.25
N PRO A 112 1.54 3.90 0.08
CA PRO A 112 2.76 4.15 -0.68
C PRO A 112 3.71 5.14 -0.01
N ASP A 113 3.24 5.94 0.94
CA ASP A 113 4.07 6.80 1.78
C ASP A 113 4.72 5.97 2.89
N VAL A 114 5.49 4.98 2.47
CA VAL A 114 6.25 4.12 3.35
C VAL A 114 7.41 4.89 3.93
N THR A 115 7.25 5.39 5.11
CA THR A 115 8.35 5.89 5.91
C THR A 115 8.82 4.73 6.73
N ALA A 116 9.86 4.05 6.25
CA ALA A 116 10.59 3.09 7.02
C ALA A 116 10.79 3.62 8.43
N ARG A 117 10.85 2.77 9.40
CA ARG A 117 11.07 3.08 10.81
C ARG A 117 11.35 4.56 11.05
N ARG A 118 10.43 5.28 11.67
CA ARG A 118 10.61 6.69 12.05
C ARG A 118 11.94 6.98 12.76
N SER A 119 12.64 5.96 13.23
CA SER A 119 13.91 6.00 13.92
C SER A 119 15.14 5.80 13.04
N ASP A 120 14.96 5.47 11.75
CA ASP A 120 16.10 5.24 10.85
C ASP A 120 15.95 6.04 9.55
N PRO A 121 16.51 7.27 9.51
CA PRO A 121 16.45 8.12 8.32
C PRO A 121 17.31 7.58 7.16
N LEU A 122 18.11 6.56 7.38
CA LEU A 122 19.03 6.00 6.38
C LEU A 122 18.36 4.94 5.48
N THR A 123 17.13 4.54 5.78
CA THR A 123 16.39 3.54 5.00
C THR A 123 15.05 4.08 4.48
N PRO A 124 15.05 5.18 3.69
CA PRO A 124 13.81 5.67 3.08
C PRO A 124 13.30 4.65 2.05
N GLY A 125 11.97 4.55 1.94
CA GLY A 125 11.34 3.69 0.93
C GLY A 125 11.30 2.20 1.24
N VAL A 126 11.59 1.80 2.49
CA VAL A 126 11.43 0.40 2.92
C VAL A 126 10.10 0.26 3.65
N ASP A 127 9.20 -0.60 3.14
CA ASP A 127 7.91 -0.87 3.76
C ASP A 127 8.03 -1.97 4.84
N PHE A 128 7.66 -1.62 6.06
CA PHE A 128 7.50 -2.53 7.20
C PHE A 128 6.03 -2.73 7.57
N ALA A 129 5.13 -2.68 6.59
CA ALA A 129 3.68 -2.78 6.78
C ALA A 129 3.14 -1.66 7.68
N ALA A 130 3.47 -0.41 7.35
CA ALA A 130 2.96 0.76 8.04
C ALA A 130 1.43 0.81 7.93
N TYR A 131 0.76 1.09 9.05
CA TYR A 131 -0.70 1.22 9.06
C TYR A 131 -1.14 2.43 8.21
N PRO A 132 -2.13 2.28 7.33
CA PRO A 132 -2.59 3.36 6.45
C PRO A 132 -3.20 4.52 7.26
N ARG A 133 -3.06 5.73 6.73
CA ARG A 133 -3.63 6.93 7.36
C ARG A 133 -5.15 6.90 7.32
N ALA A 134 -5.77 7.18 8.45
CA ALA A 134 -7.23 7.23 8.55
C ALA A 134 -7.80 8.42 7.75
N ARG A 135 -8.95 8.19 7.09
CA ARG A 135 -9.76 9.27 6.52
C ARG A 135 -10.57 9.91 7.64
N THR A 136 -10.50 11.23 7.75
CA THR A 136 -11.19 11.98 8.81
C THR A 136 -12.08 13.05 8.20
N TRP A 137 -13.31 13.11 8.67
CA TRP A 137 -14.29 14.15 8.32
C TRP A 137 -14.46 15.09 9.50
N LEU A 138 -14.30 16.38 9.26
CA LEU A 138 -14.46 17.42 10.24
C LEU A 138 -15.51 18.41 9.74
N PHE A 139 -16.49 18.71 10.56
CA PHE A 139 -17.48 19.76 10.29
C PHE A 139 -17.42 20.78 11.41
N GLY A 140 -17.53 22.06 11.03
CA GLY A 140 -17.48 23.15 12.00
C GLY A 140 -18.32 24.32 11.60
N VAL A 141 -18.66 25.11 12.62
CA VAL A 141 -19.39 26.37 12.48
C VAL A 141 -18.66 27.44 13.29
N ASN A 142 -18.40 28.58 12.66
CA ASN A 142 -17.86 29.75 13.33
C ASN A 142 -18.95 30.84 13.37
N VAL A 143 -19.25 31.33 14.56
CA VAL A 143 -20.20 32.38 14.78
C VAL A 143 -19.54 33.51 15.56
N THR A 144 -19.68 34.73 15.09
CA THR A 144 -19.22 35.95 15.76
C THR A 144 -20.43 36.89 15.95
N PHE A 145 -20.66 37.32 17.16
CA PHE A 145 -21.76 38.25 17.52
C PHE A 145 -21.29 39.69 17.56
#